data_e94e9e51682a09bcc90df453c637ec84
#
_entry.id   e94e9e51682a09bcc90df453c637ec84
#
_cell.length_a   1.000
_cell.length_b   1.000
_cell.length_c   1.000
_cell.angle_alpha   90.00
_cell.angle_beta   90.00
_cell.angle_gamma   90.00
#
_symmetry.space_group_name_H-M   'P 1'
#
loop_
_entity.id
_entity.type
_entity.pdbx_description
1 polymer ?
#
loop_
_entity_poly.entity_id
_entity_poly.type
_entity_poly.pdbx_seq_one_letter_code
_entity_poly.pdbx_strand_id
1 'polypeptide(L)'
;ISVLYHEDGSFDRYLILDKNPDLVVVDTNVVAAAPLRMTVAGMGDALATYFEARSCAAAHGTNEHGGAPGHLALVAARACYDTLMECGIAAKRDLKKGRTSPAVERLIECNILLSGVGFESGGLALAHAIANGLTILPECKAMHGEAVAFGLAVQLRLERAPEFDQVLEFCQRVGLPTTLEELGLGEISDADLQSVADATFKNERNMANEQAKVTKQKLVQLMREA
;
A
#
# COMPACT_ATOMS: atom_id res chain seq x y z
N ILE A 1 2.12 -11.56 -10.01
CA ILE A 1 1.98 -10.19 -10.57
C ILE A 1 3.33 -9.53 -10.61
N SER A 2 3.61 -8.75 -11.67
CA SER A 2 4.75 -7.85 -11.77
C SER A 2 4.23 -6.45 -12.13
N VAL A 3 4.84 -5.41 -11.55
CA VAL A 3 4.51 -4.02 -11.90
C VAL A 3 5.47 -3.57 -12.99
N LEU A 4 4.93 -3.06 -14.09
CA LEU A 4 5.71 -2.51 -15.19
C LEU A 4 5.66 -0.99 -15.18
N TYR A 5 6.80 -0.38 -15.48
CA TYR A 5 6.98 1.07 -15.51
C TYR A 5 7.49 1.49 -16.89
N HIS A 6 7.14 2.68 -17.33
CA HIS A 6 7.75 3.33 -18.49
C HIS A 6 9.22 3.71 -18.20
N GLU A 7 9.97 4.07 -19.24
CA GLU A 7 11.39 4.49 -19.10
C GLU A 7 11.58 5.71 -18.20
N ASP A 8 10.57 6.58 -18.10
CA ASP A 8 10.56 7.75 -17.22
C ASP A 8 10.21 7.43 -15.76
N GLY A 9 9.92 6.16 -15.45
CA GLY A 9 9.55 5.69 -14.12
C GLY A 9 8.07 5.79 -13.80
N SER A 10 7.21 6.31 -14.70
CA SER A 10 5.78 6.34 -14.50
C SER A 10 5.16 4.93 -14.61
N PHE A 11 4.09 4.69 -13.84
CA PHE A 11 3.38 3.42 -13.87
C PHE A 11 2.78 3.15 -15.26
N ASP A 12 3.05 1.96 -15.83
CA ASP A 12 2.44 1.47 -17.07
C ASP A 12 1.25 0.55 -16.76
N ARG A 13 1.53 -0.65 -16.24
CA ARG A 13 0.49 -1.66 -15.99
C ARG A 13 0.95 -2.76 -15.03
N TYR A 14 -0.02 -3.53 -14.56
CA TYR A 14 0.24 -4.83 -13.92
C TYR A 14 0.36 -5.93 -14.99
N LEU A 15 1.44 -6.70 -14.92
CA LEU A 15 1.60 -7.94 -15.68
C LEU A 15 1.13 -9.10 -14.79
N ILE A 16 -0.01 -9.68 -15.18
CA ILE A 16 -0.54 -10.86 -14.50
C ILE A 16 0.14 -12.09 -15.08
N LEU A 17 0.74 -12.92 -14.23
CA LEU A 17 1.35 -14.18 -14.62
C LEU A 17 0.30 -15.29 -14.63
N ASP A 18 0.43 -16.24 -15.56
CA ASP A 18 -0.54 -17.33 -15.72
C ASP A 18 -0.55 -18.30 -14.53
N LYS A 19 0.56 -18.38 -13.79
CA LYS A 19 0.65 -19.17 -12.55
C LYS A 19 1.62 -18.56 -11.56
N ASN A 20 1.40 -18.86 -10.29
CA ASN A 20 2.35 -18.56 -9.23
C ASN A 20 3.59 -19.47 -9.29
N PRO A 21 4.72 -19.06 -8.68
CA PRO A 21 5.88 -19.93 -8.53
C PRO A 21 5.53 -21.25 -7.82
N ASP A 22 6.16 -22.33 -8.22
CA ASP A 22 5.96 -23.63 -7.58
C ASP A 22 6.53 -23.66 -6.15
N LEU A 23 7.50 -22.78 -5.86
CA LEU A 23 8.12 -22.63 -4.54
C LEU A 23 8.61 -21.19 -4.36
N VAL A 24 8.32 -20.62 -3.20
CA VAL A 24 8.90 -19.35 -2.74
C VAL A 24 9.76 -19.63 -1.51
N VAL A 25 11.04 -19.29 -1.57
CA VAL A 25 11.99 -19.46 -0.47
C VAL A 25 12.42 -18.08 0.02
N VAL A 26 12.20 -17.79 1.30
CA VAL A 26 12.55 -16.52 1.93
C VAL A 26 13.63 -16.75 2.99
N ASP A 27 14.83 -16.23 2.75
CA ASP A 27 15.88 -16.17 3.78
C ASP A 27 15.68 -14.90 4.62
N THR A 28 15.18 -15.08 5.82
CA THR A 28 14.87 -13.99 6.75
C THR A 28 16.12 -13.22 7.20
N ASN A 29 17.31 -13.83 7.17
CA ASN A 29 18.55 -13.13 7.46
C ASN A 29 18.93 -12.15 6.35
N VAL A 30 18.69 -12.51 5.08
CA VAL A 30 18.91 -11.61 3.94
C VAL A 30 17.94 -10.42 4.03
N VAL A 31 16.66 -10.68 4.31
CA VAL A 31 15.66 -9.61 4.49
C VAL A 31 16.02 -8.71 5.67
N ALA A 32 16.42 -9.29 6.81
CA ALA A 32 16.81 -8.53 8.00
C ALA A 32 18.08 -7.69 7.81
N ALA A 33 18.96 -8.07 6.88
CA ALA A 33 20.18 -7.33 6.53
C ALA A 33 19.92 -6.19 5.52
N ALA A 34 18.72 -6.12 4.92
CA ALA A 34 18.36 -5.05 3.97
C ALA A 34 18.28 -3.68 4.67
N PRO A 35 18.44 -2.57 3.93
CA PRO A 35 18.22 -1.24 4.49
C PRO A 35 16.84 -1.13 5.16
N LEU A 36 16.81 -0.64 6.39
CA LEU A 36 15.59 -0.57 7.22
C LEU A 36 14.43 0.13 6.49
N ARG A 37 14.72 1.15 5.68
CA ARG A 37 13.71 1.87 4.88
C ARG A 37 12.94 0.93 3.95
N MET A 38 13.61 -0.07 3.36
CA MET A 38 12.96 -1.05 2.48
C MET A 38 11.93 -1.89 3.23
N THR A 39 12.30 -2.38 4.41
CA THR A 39 11.38 -3.18 5.24
C THR A 39 10.21 -2.33 5.76
N VAL A 40 10.47 -1.08 6.12
CA VAL A 40 9.41 -0.14 6.56
C VAL A 40 8.47 0.19 5.38
N ALA A 41 8.99 0.43 4.18
CA ALA A 41 8.16 0.59 2.99
C ALA A 41 7.28 -0.64 2.75
N GLY A 42 7.82 -1.85 2.91
CA GLY A 42 7.02 -3.08 2.87
C GLY A 42 5.90 -3.14 3.91
N MET A 43 6.09 -2.54 5.11
CA MET A 43 4.99 -2.42 6.08
C MET A 43 3.87 -1.51 5.57
N GLY A 44 4.21 -0.42 4.84
CA GLY A 44 3.22 0.49 4.27
C GLY A 44 2.36 -0.18 3.21
N ASP A 45 2.99 -0.95 2.34
CA ASP A 45 2.33 -1.75 1.31
C ASP A 45 1.41 -2.83 1.95
N ALA A 46 1.96 -3.61 2.87
CA ALA A 46 1.23 -4.64 3.59
C ALA A 46 0.05 -4.09 4.41
N LEU A 47 0.19 -2.87 4.97
CA LEU A 47 -0.86 -2.22 5.74
C LEU A 47 -2.10 -1.91 4.90
N ALA A 48 -1.91 -1.49 3.64
CA ALA A 48 -3.00 -1.18 2.73
C ALA A 48 -3.81 -2.42 2.35
N THR A 49 -3.19 -3.60 2.33
CA THR A 49 -3.80 -4.86 1.89
C THR A 49 -5.18 -5.11 2.53
N TYR A 50 -5.31 -4.91 3.84
CA TYR A 50 -6.58 -5.16 4.54
C TYR A 50 -7.67 -4.17 4.13
N PHE A 51 -7.34 -2.90 4.06
CA PHE A 51 -8.31 -1.85 3.80
C PHE A 51 -8.79 -1.88 2.35
N GLU A 52 -7.89 -2.14 1.43
CA GLU A 52 -8.22 -2.24 0.01
C GLU A 52 -9.00 -3.51 -0.33
N ALA A 53 -8.62 -4.67 0.22
CA ALA A 53 -9.41 -5.90 0.07
C ALA A 53 -10.82 -5.75 0.66
N ARG A 54 -10.95 -5.08 1.82
CA ARG A 54 -12.24 -4.74 2.45
C ARG A 54 -13.07 -3.82 1.54
N SER A 55 -12.46 -2.78 1.00
CA SER A 55 -13.12 -1.83 0.09
C SER A 55 -13.58 -2.53 -1.19
N CYS A 56 -12.70 -3.33 -1.80
CA CYS A 56 -13.01 -4.13 -2.99
C CYS A 56 -14.22 -5.07 -2.74
N ALA A 57 -14.24 -5.78 -1.61
CA ALA A 57 -15.36 -6.66 -1.25
C ALA A 57 -16.66 -5.86 -1.05
N ALA A 58 -16.61 -4.71 -0.37
CA ALA A 58 -17.76 -3.85 -0.12
C ALA A 58 -18.31 -3.21 -1.41
N ALA A 59 -17.42 -2.88 -2.36
CA ALA A 59 -17.78 -2.34 -3.67
C ALA A 59 -18.29 -3.41 -4.65
N HIS A 60 -18.30 -4.71 -4.26
CA HIS A 60 -18.51 -5.83 -5.18
C HIS A 60 -17.54 -5.80 -6.37
N GLY A 61 -16.33 -5.38 -6.13
CA GLY A 61 -15.27 -5.22 -7.10
C GLY A 61 -14.58 -6.53 -7.47
N THR A 62 -13.47 -6.43 -8.18
CA THR A 62 -12.72 -7.58 -8.67
C THR A 62 -11.28 -7.56 -8.17
N ASN A 63 -10.78 -8.75 -7.80
CA ASN A 63 -9.38 -8.95 -7.46
C ASN A 63 -8.47 -8.89 -8.69
N GLU A 64 -7.17 -9.13 -8.50
CA GLU A 64 -6.17 -8.98 -9.55
C GLU A 64 -6.34 -9.97 -10.72
N HIS A 65 -7.07 -11.07 -10.51
CA HIS A 65 -7.40 -12.07 -11.52
C HIS A 65 -8.83 -11.93 -12.11
N GLY A 66 -9.54 -10.85 -11.76
CA GLY A 66 -10.90 -10.57 -12.28
C GLY A 66 -12.01 -11.34 -11.57
N GLY A 67 -11.71 -12.08 -10.49
CA GLY A 67 -12.69 -12.73 -9.63
C GLY A 67 -13.12 -11.84 -8.47
N ALA A 68 -14.21 -12.23 -7.78
CA ALA A 68 -14.58 -11.58 -6.52
C ALA A 68 -13.55 -11.87 -5.42
N PRO A 69 -13.37 -10.96 -4.43
CA PRO A 69 -12.54 -11.21 -3.26
C PRO A 69 -12.92 -12.51 -2.55
N GLY A 70 -11.96 -13.43 -2.42
CA GLY A 70 -12.19 -14.71 -1.76
C GLY A 70 -12.18 -14.58 -0.23
N HIS A 71 -12.94 -15.43 0.47
CA HIS A 71 -12.96 -15.41 1.95
C HIS A 71 -11.56 -15.60 2.55
N LEU A 72 -10.76 -16.53 2.01
CA LEU A 72 -9.38 -16.74 2.47
C LEU A 72 -8.51 -15.48 2.32
N ALA A 73 -8.66 -14.75 1.20
CA ALA A 73 -7.93 -13.52 0.98
C ALA A 73 -8.29 -12.45 2.02
N LEU A 74 -9.58 -12.30 2.34
CA LEU A 74 -10.03 -11.35 3.37
C LEU A 74 -9.52 -11.73 4.77
N VAL A 75 -9.45 -13.02 5.09
CA VAL A 75 -8.84 -13.51 6.34
C VAL A 75 -7.33 -13.24 6.36
N ALA A 76 -6.62 -13.51 5.26
CA ALA A 76 -5.19 -13.22 5.16
C ALA A 76 -4.90 -11.71 5.26
N ALA A 77 -5.67 -10.88 4.57
CA ALA A 77 -5.57 -9.42 4.63
C ALA A 77 -5.82 -8.88 6.05
N ARG A 78 -6.82 -9.41 6.75
CA ARG A 78 -7.07 -9.05 8.15
C ARG A 78 -5.92 -9.49 9.06
N ALA A 79 -5.43 -10.73 8.91
CA ALA A 79 -4.28 -11.22 9.67
C ALA A 79 -3.01 -10.39 9.40
N CYS A 80 -2.86 -9.88 8.17
CA CYS A 80 -1.78 -8.95 7.80
C CYS A 80 -1.84 -7.68 8.65
N TYR A 81 -2.98 -7.00 8.68
CA TYR A 81 -3.20 -5.81 9.51
C TYR A 81 -2.94 -6.08 11.00
N ASP A 82 -3.55 -7.12 11.56
CA ASP A 82 -3.42 -7.46 12.98
C ASP A 82 -1.95 -7.74 13.34
N THR A 83 -1.22 -8.46 12.48
CA THR A 83 0.20 -8.77 12.67
C THR A 83 1.06 -7.50 12.66
N LEU A 84 0.81 -6.55 11.74
CA LEU A 84 1.52 -5.27 11.70
C LEU A 84 1.28 -4.47 12.98
N MET A 85 0.03 -4.36 13.42
CA MET A 85 -0.31 -3.64 14.66
C MET A 85 0.36 -4.27 15.88
N GLU A 86 0.42 -5.60 15.96
CA GLU A 86 0.99 -6.32 17.08
C GLU A 86 2.52 -6.25 17.12
N CYS A 87 3.20 -6.49 16.00
CA CYS A 87 4.65 -6.70 16.02
C CYS A 87 5.48 -5.68 15.21
N GLY A 88 4.89 -4.87 14.32
CA GLY A 88 5.63 -4.03 13.37
C GLY A 88 6.61 -3.06 14.05
N ILE A 89 6.19 -2.40 15.13
CA ILE A 89 7.05 -1.45 15.88
C ILE A 89 8.20 -2.19 16.57
N ALA A 90 7.93 -3.34 17.16
CA ALA A 90 8.95 -4.15 17.80
C ALA A 90 9.95 -4.71 16.77
N ALA A 91 9.47 -5.18 15.64
CA ALA A 91 10.29 -5.65 14.52
C ALA A 91 11.20 -4.53 13.98
N LYS A 92 10.67 -3.32 13.71
CA LYS A 92 11.49 -2.16 13.32
C LYS A 92 12.60 -1.87 14.33
N ARG A 93 12.28 -1.88 15.62
CA ARG A 93 13.26 -1.64 16.69
C ARG A 93 14.38 -2.70 16.69
N ASP A 94 14.03 -3.96 16.46
CA ASP A 94 15.00 -5.06 16.47
C ASP A 94 15.86 -5.05 15.19
N LEU A 95 15.25 -4.78 14.01
CA LEU A 95 15.98 -4.58 12.77
C LEU A 95 16.98 -3.42 12.83
N LYS A 96 16.59 -2.29 13.46
CA LYS A 96 17.52 -1.16 13.69
C LYS A 96 18.76 -1.55 14.51
N LYS A 97 18.68 -2.64 15.29
CA LYS A 97 19.78 -3.20 16.07
C LYS A 97 20.48 -4.37 15.38
N GLY A 98 20.14 -4.65 14.12
CA GLY A 98 20.67 -5.78 13.35
C GLY A 98 20.29 -7.15 13.94
N ARG A 99 19.13 -7.25 14.58
CA ARG A 99 18.67 -8.48 15.22
C ARG A 99 17.48 -9.09 14.51
N THR A 100 17.56 -10.39 14.26
CA THR A 100 16.41 -11.22 13.89
C THR A 100 15.72 -11.67 15.18
N SER A 101 14.42 -11.47 15.27
CA SER A 101 13.59 -11.82 16.44
C SER A 101 12.27 -12.43 15.97
N PRO A 102 11.48 -13.08 16.82
CA PRO A 102 10.15 -13.55 16.45
C PRO A 102 9.25 -12.46 15.88
N ALA A 103 9.40 -11.20 16.29
CA ALA A 103 8.67 -10.08 15.73
C ALA A 103 9.12 -9.79 14.28
N VAL A 104 10.43 -9.89 14.00
CA VAL A 104 10.99 -9.72 12.64
C VAL A 104 10.53 -10.85 11.72
N GLU A 105 10.57 -12.09 12.18
CA GLU A 105 10.09 -13.25 11.39
C GLU A 105 8.61 -13.10 11.03
N ARG A 106 7.76 -12.76 11.99
CA ARG A 106 6.32 -12.51 11.75
C ARG A 106 6.08 -11.34 10.79
N LEU A 107 6.89 -10.29 10.89
CA LEU A 107 6.81 -9.16 9.97
C LEU A 107 7.15 -9.58 8.54
N ILE A 108 8.21 -10.38 8.36
CA ILE A 108 8.63 -10.85 7.03
C ILE A 108 7.53 -11.74 6.41
N GLU A 109 6.98 -12.68 7.18
CA GLU A 109 5.83 -13.49 6.76
C GLU A 109 4.63 -12.61 6.39
N CYS A 110 4.35 -11.59 7.19
CA CYS A 110 3.28 -10.63 6.95
C CYS A 110 3.46 -9.90 5.63
N ASN A 111 4.63 -9.29 5.41
CA ASN A 111 4.91 -8.49 4.21
C ASN A 111 4.92 -9.32 2.92
N ILE A 112 5.29 -10.61 3.00
CA ILE A 112 5.47 -11.45 1.81
C ILE A 112 4.26 -12.34 1.57
N LEU A 113 3.82 -13.10 2.59
CA LEU A 113 2.78 -14.11 2.43
C LEU A 113 1.37 -13.53 2.67
N LEU A 114 1.14 -12.94 3.84
CA LEU A 114 -0.21 -12.46 4.17
C LEU A 114 -0.63 -11.30 3.27
N SER A 115 0.27 -10.34 3.02
CA SER A 115 0.03 -9.27 2.07
C SER A 115 -0.09 -9.83 0.65
N GLY A 116 0.81 -10.70 0.21
CA GLY A 116 0.79 -11.28 -1.13
C GLY A 116 -0.54 -11.97 -1.47
N VAL A 117 -1.01 -12.87 -0.60
CA VAL A 117 -2.30 -13.58 -0.77
C VAL A 117 -3.47 -12.61 -0.61
N GLY A 118 -3.36 -11.70 0.37
CA GLY A 118 -4.41 -10.73 0.68
C GLY A 118 -4.71 -9.79 -0.47
N PHE A 119 -3.66 -9.22 -1.12
CA PHE A 119 -3.89 -8.29 -2.24
C PHE A 119 -4.26 -9.00 -3.53
N GLU A 120 -3.53 -10.09 -3.89
CA GLU A 120 -3.72 -10.78 -5.17
C GLU A 120 -5.14 -11.31 -5.32
N SER A 121 -5.68 -11.91 -4.27
CA SER A 121 -7.01 -12.54 -4.24
C SER A 121 -8.07 -11.69 -3.53
N GLY A 122 -7.68 -10.57 -2.90
CA GLY A 122 -8.58 -9.62 -2.25
C GLY A 122 -8.84 -8.37 -3.07
N GLY A 123 -7.89 -7.96 -3.90
CA GLY A 123 -7.96 -6.79 -4.76
C GLY A 123 -7.36 -5.52 -4.14
N LEU A 124 -6.99 -4.59 -5.01
CA LEU A 124 -6.47 -3.26 -4.69
C LEU A 124 -7.56 -2.20 -4.90
N ALA A 125 -7.40 -1.03 -4.28
CA ALA A 125 -8.36 0.07 -4.37
C ALA A 125 -7.64 1.45 -4.47
N LEU A 126 -8.16 2.46 -3.77
CA LEU A 126 -7.71 3.85 -3.92
C LEU A 126 -6.25 4.07 -3.47
N ALA A 127 -5.78 3.40 -2.42
CA ALA A 127 -4.41 3.60 -1.93
C ALA A 127 -3.37 3.32 -3.01
N HIS A 128 -3.45 2.18 -3.68
CA HIS A 128 -2.58 1.83 -4.80
C HIS A 128 -2.84 2.69 -6.05
N ALA A 129 -4.09 3.09 -6.32
CA ALA A 129 -4.39 3.99 -7.43
C ALA A 129 -3.67 5.34 -7.26
N ILE A 130 -3.65 5.91 -6.03
CA ILE A 130 -2.91 7.13 -5.71
C ILE A 130 -1.41 6.91 -5.83
N ALA A 131 -0.87 5.81 -5.26
CA ALA A 131 0.55 5.49 -5.35
C ALA A 131 1.03 5.40 -6.81
N ASN A 132 0.26 4.77 -7.69
CA ASN A 132 0.53 4.73 -9.12
C ASN A 132 0.42 6.12 -9.75
N GLY A 133 -0.55 6.93 -9.35
CA GLY A 133 -0.71 8.31 -9.81
C GLY A 133 0.50 9.19 -9.47
N LEU A 134 1.09 9.01 -8.28
CA LEU A 134 2.27 9.76 -7.84
C LEU A 134 3.52 9.49 -8.67
N THR A 135 3.59 8.36 -9.38
CA THR A 135 4.76 8.00 -10.21
C THR A 135 4.99 8.93 -11.40
N ILE A 136 4.00 9.73 -11.79
CA ILE A 136 4.15 10.73 -12.86
C ILE A 136 5.00 11.93 -12.44
N LEU A 137 5.23 12.10 -11.12
CA LEU A 137 6.00 13.21 -10.57
C LEU A 137 7.48 12.83 -10.47
N PRO A 138 8.38 13.41 -11.30
CA PRO A 138 9.82 13.09 -11.23
C PRO A 138 10.47 13.44 -9.90
N GLU A 139 9.90 14.41 -9.16
CA GLU A 139 10.35 14.82 -7.83
C GLU A 139 9.93 13.85 -6.72
N CYS A 140 8.92 13.01 -6.91
CA CYS A 140 8.53 12.01 -5.95
C CYS A 140 9.59 10.91 -5.86
N LYS A 141 10.34 10.89 -4.76
CA LYS A 141 11.38 9.88 -4.49
C LYS A 141 10.94 8.85 -3.44
N ALA A 142 9.65 8.79 -3.18
CA ALA A 142 9.08 7.80 -2.29
C ALA A 142 9.26 6.38 -2.85
N MET A 143 9.54 5.43 -1.97
CA MET A 143 9.42 4.02 -2.32
C MET A 143 7.94 3.66 -2.51
N HIS A 144 7.67 2.59 -3.26
CA HIS A 144 6.29 2.16 -3.54
C HIS A 144 5.42 2.11 -2.28
N GLY A 145 5.84 1.36 -1.27
CA GLY A 145 5.08 1.23 -0.02
C GLY A 145 4.98 2.52 0.81
N GLU A 146 5.90 3.48 0.64
CA GLU A 146 5.76 4.82 1.22
C GLU A 146 4.63 5.61 0.52
N ALA A 147 4.59 5.55 -0.82
CA ALA A 147 3.49 6.16 -1.60
C ALA A 147 2.14 5.49 -1.30
N VAL A 148 2.13 4.16 -1.12
CA VAL A 148 0.93 3.41 -0.73
C VAL A 148 0.45 3.81 0.68
N ALA A 149 1.35 4.01 1.65
CA ALA A 149 0.98 4.46 2.99
C ALA A 149 0.31 5.84 2.98
N PHE A 150 0.82 6.78 2.17
CA PHE A 150 0.15 8.06 1.93
C PHE A 150 -1.22 7.88 1.27
N GLY A 151 -1.29 7.07 0.21
CA GLY A 151 -2.55 6.74 -0.46
C GLY A 151 -3.57 6.12 0.49
N LEU A 152 -3.11 5.28 1.42
CA LEU A 152 -3.96 4.68 2.45
C LEU A 152 -4.51 5.73 3.43
N ALA A 153 -3.69 6.70 3.85
CA ALA A 153 -4.18 7.79 4.71
C ALA A 153 -5.30 8.58 4.01
N VAL A 154 -5.16 8.86 2.71
CA VAL A 154 -6.20 9.51 1.89
C VAL A 154 -7.45 8.63 1.77
N GLN A 155 -7.30 7.32 1.50
CA GLN A 155 -8.41 6.38 1.41
C GLN A 155 -9.20 6.30 2.70
N LEU A 156 -8.52 6.09 3.83
CA LEU A 156 -9.19 5.95 5.13
C LEU A 156 -9.92 7.25 5.55
N ARG A 157 -9.38 8.41 5.19
CA ARG A 157 -10.05 9.70 5.40
C ARG A 157 -11.30 9.82 4.52
N LEU A 158 -11.24 9.41 3.26
CA LEU A 158 -12.40 9.36 2.36
C LEU A 158 -13.50 8.46 2.90
N GLU A 159 -13.14 7.25 3.32
CA GLU A 159 -14.04 6.24 3.87
C GLU A 159 -14.57 6.60 5.27
N ARG A 160 -13.97 7.57 5.96
CA ARG A 160 -14.20 7.88 7.39
C ARG A 160 -14.00 6.63 8.25
N ALA A 161 -12.95 5.87 7.95
CA ALA A 161 -12.66 4.61 8.59
C ALA A 161 -12.40 4.79 10.09
N PRO A 162 -13.00 3.98 10.96
CA PRO A 162 -12.80 4.10 12.41
C PRO A 162 -11.36 3.81 12.85
N GLU A 163 -10.59 3.10 12.02
CA GLU A 163 -9.20 2.79 12.26
C GLU A 163 -8.22 3.92 11.87
N PHE A 164 -8.70 5.02 11.30
CA PHE A 164 -7.88 6.10 10.73
C PHE A 164 -6.78 6.57 11.70
N ASP A 165 -7.15 7.00 12.90
CA ASP A 165 -6.19 7.54 13.87
C ASP A 165 -5.16 6.49 14.31
N GLN A 166 -5.58 5.23 14.50
CA GLN A 166 -4.70 4.12 14.86
C GLN A 166 -3.68 3.83 13.76
N VAL A 167 -4.13 3.87 12.51
CA VAL A 167 -3.25 3.66 11.34
C VAL A 167 -2.23 4.81 11.21
N LEU A 168 -2.66 6.06 11.37
CA LEU A 168 -1.73 7.20 11.35
C LEU A 168 -0.70 7.13 12.47
N GLU A 169 -1.10 6.78 13.70
CA GLU A 169 -0.17 6.58 14.82
C GLU A 169 0.87 5.50 14.48
N PHE A 170 0.41 4.37 13.92
CA PHE A 170 1.33 3.30 13.50
C PHE A 170 2.32 3.81 12.45
N CYS A 171 1.85 4.46 11.38
CA CYS A 171 2.68 5.02 10.32
C CYS A 171 3.74 5.98 10.89
N GLN A 172 3.35 6.90 11.75
CA GLN A 172 4.26 7.83 12.41
C GLN A 172 5.34 7.10 13.24
N ARG A 173 4.96 6.09 14.01
CA ARG A 173 5.89 5.31 14.84
C ARG A 173 6.87 4.48 14.02
N VAL A 174 6.45 3.96 12.89
CA VAL A 174 7.34 3.22 12.00
C VAL A 174 8.06 4.11 10.99
N GLY A 175 7.66 5.38 10.84
CA GLY A 175 8.27 6.36 9.93
C GLY A 175 7.81 6.20 8.49
N LEU A 176 6.55 5.83 8.29
CA LEU A 176 5.89 5.85 7.00
C LEU A 176 5.26 7.24 6.76
N PRO A 177 5.41 7.82 5.57
CA PRO A 177 4.83 9.11 5.25
C PRO A 177 3.30 9.00 5.09
N THR A 178 2.59 9.97 5.64
CA THR A 178 1.13 10.08 5.57
C THR A 178 0.67 11.45 5.05
N THR A 179 1.62 12.36 4.80
CA THR A 179 1.38 13.70 4.28
C THR A 179 2.21 13.97 3.03
N LEU A 180 1.83 14.96 2.22
CA LEU A 180 2.62 15.41 1.09
C LEU A 180 3.99 15.94 1.51
N GLU A 181 4.08 16.62 2.65
CA GLU A 181 5.35 17.13 3.18
C GLU A 181 6.30 15.98 3.51
N GLU A 182 5.82 14.91 4.16
CA GLU A 182 6.60 13.71 4.49
C GLU A 182 7.05 12.94 3.25
N LEU A 183 6.30 13.02 2.13
CA LEU A 183 6.71 12.50 0.83
C LEU A 183 7.76 13.38 0.12
N GLY A 184 8.07 14.57 0.66
CA GLY A 184 8.92 15.56 0.00
C GLY A 184 8.21 16.39 -1.06
N LEU A 185 6.87 16.40 -1.04
CA LEU A 185 5.98 17.07 -2.00
C LEU A 185 5.21 18.24 -1.38
N GLY A 186 5.67 18.81 -0.25
CA GLY A 186 4.97 19.89 0.46
C GLY A 186 4.69 21.13 -0.40
N GLU A 187 5.59 21.46 -1.32
CA GLU A 187 5.47 22.62 -2.24
C GLU A 187 4.82 22.27 -3.59
N ILE A 188 4.22 21.07 -3.72
CA ILE A 188 3.60 20.66 -4.99
C ILE A 188 2.47 21.60 -5.41
N SER A 189 2.42 21.96 -6.71
CA SER A 189 1.38 22.83 -7.25
C SER A 189 0.01 22.13 -7.33
N ASP A 190 -1.07 22.92 -7.38
CA ASP A 190 -2.42 22.37 -7.60
C ASP A 190 -2.55 21.73 -8.99
N ALA A 191 -1.82 22.24 -9.99
CA ALA A 191 -1.79 21.66 -11.32
C ALA A 191 -1.15 20.26 -11.33
N ASP A 192 -0.07 20.07 -10.59
CA ASP A 192 0.59 18.77 -10.47
C ASP A 192 -0.28 17.79 -9.69
N LEU A 193 -0.91 18.22 -8.58
CA LEU A 193 -1.87 17.38 -7.85
C LEU A 193 -3.09 17.01 -8.70
N GLN A 194 -3.56 17.93 -9.56
CA GLN A 194 -4.62 17.61 -10.52
C GLN A 194 -4.14 16.54 -11.51
N SER A 195 -2.88 16.63 -11.97
CA SER A 195 -2.28 15.63 -12.86
C SER A 195 -2.16 14.27 -12.17
N VAL A 196 -1.77 14.22 -10.88
CA VAL A 196 -1.78 13.01 -10.06
C VAL A 196 -3.19 12.43 -9.98
N ALA A 197 -4.19 13.25 -9.69
CA ALA A 197 -5.58 12.79 -9.65
C ALA A 197 -6.04 12.24 -11.01
N ASP A 198 -5.67 12.88 -12.12
CA ASP A 198 -5.98 12.39 -13.47
C ASP A 198 -5.31 11.04 -13.74
N ALA A 199 -4.07 10.85 -13.34
CA ALA A 199 -3.34 9.58 -13.44
C ALA A 199 -3.96 8.49 -12.55
N THR A 200 -4.33 8.83 -11.30
CA THR A 200 -5.04 7.94 -10.37
C THR A 200 -6.31 7.39 -11.00
N PHE A 201 -7.12 8.23 -11.63
CA PHE A 201 -8.38 7.82 -12.27
C PHE A 201 -8.21 6.96 -13.53
N LYS A 202 -7.01 6.92 -14.14
CA LYS A 202 -6.70 5.97 -15.22
C LYS A 202 -6.62 4.53 -14.73
N ASN A 203 -6.41 4.32 -13.44
CA ASN A 203 -6.42 3.00 -12.82
C ASN A 203 -7.87 2.58 -12.52
N GLU A 204 -8.63 2.36 -13.61
CA GLU A 204 -10.09 2.17 -13.57
C GLU A 204 -10.53 1.04 -12.64
N ARG A 205 -9.78 -0.09 -12.61
CA ARG A 205 -10.12 -1.22 -11.75
C ARG A 205 -10.01 -0.86 -10.27
N ASN A 206 -8.89 -0.30 -9.86
CA ASN A 206 -8.67 0.07 -8.45
C ASN A 206 -9.66 1.15 -8.02
N MET A 207 -9.98 2.09 -8.90
CA MET A 207 -11.00 3.11 -8.65
C MET A 207 -12.41 2.52 -8.56
N ALA A 208 -12.72 1.48 -9.33
CA ALA A 208 -13.99 0.76 -9.24
C ALA A 208 -14.13 -0.07 -7.96
N ASN A 209 -12.99 -0.51 -7.38
CA ASN A 209 -12.92 -1.26 -6.13
C ASN A 209 -13.05 -0.36 -4.88
N GLU A 210 -12.99 0.97 -5.07
CA GLU A 210 -13.21 1.90 -3.95
C GLU A 210 -14.71 2.01 -3.63
N GLN A 211 -15.05 1.68 -2.38
CA GLN A 211 -16.45 1.71 -1.94
C GLN A 211 -17.02 3.11 -1.80
N ALA A 212 -16.17 4.09 -1.46
CA ALA A 212 -16.57 5.48 -1.31
C ALA A 212 -16.38 6.23 -2.63
N LYS A 213 -17.45 6.81 -3.16
CA LYS A 213 -17.35 7.59 -4.39
C LYS A 213 -16.56 8.89 -4.19
N VAL A 214 -15.60 9.12 -5.07
CA VAL A 214 -14.76 10.30 -5.05
C VAL A 214 -14.72 10.95 -6.44
N THR A 215 -14.67 12.28 -6.48
CA THR A 215 -14.38 13.05 -7.72
C THR A 215 -12.91 13.46 -7.71
N LYS A 216 -12.36 13.80 -8.89
CA LYS A 216 -10.97 14.29 -8.99
C LYS A 216 -10.71 15.50 -8.10
N GLN A 217 -11.64 16.47 -8.06
CA GLN A 217 -11.52 17.65 -7.21
C GLN A 217 -11.50 17.27 -5.72
N LYS A 218 -12.37 16.33 -5.32
CA LYS A 218 -12.38 15.85 -3.92
C LYS A 218 -11.11 15.08 -3.59
N LEU A 219 -10.57 14.30 -4.53
CA LEU A 219 -9.30 13.60 -4.34
C LEU A 219 -8.14 14.57 -4.14
N VAL A 220 -8.03 15.64 -4.96
CA VAL A 220 -7.03 16.71 -4.78
C VAL A 220 -7.15 17.34 -3.41
N GLN A 221 -8.37 17.68 -2.99
CA GLN A 221 -8.60 18.23 -1.64
C GLN A 221 -8.13 17.27 -0.54
N LEU A 222 -8.47 15.98 -0.62
CA LEU A 222 -8.09 14.98 0.38
C LEU A 222 -6.57 14.78 0.44
N MET A 223 -5.88 14.79 -0.70
CA MET A 223 -4.41 14.73 -0.74
C MET A 223 -3.75 15.94 -0.09
N ARG A 224 -4.37 17.13 -0.16
CA ARG A 224 -3.89 18.34 0.54
C ARG A 224 -4.14 18.30 2.04
N GLU A 225 -5.21 17.66 2.46
CA GLU A 225 -5.62 17.58 3.86
C GLU A 225 -4.96 16.42 4.62
N ALA A 226 -4.27 15.52 3.91
CA ALA A 226 -3.61 14.35 4.46
C ALA A 226 -2.26 14.68 5.17
#